data_6ac99b7a0ccb024367023e96dd8d0579
#
_entry.id   6ac99b7a0ccb024367023e96dd8d0579
#
_cell.length_a   1.000
_cell.length_b   1.000
_cell.length_c   1.000
_cell.angle_alpha   90.00
_cell.angle_beta   90.00
_cell.angle_gamma   90.00
#
_symmetry.space_group_name_H-M   'P 1'
#
loop_
_entity.id
_entity.type
_entity.pdbx_description
1 polymer ?
#
loop_
_entity_poly.entity_id
_entity_poly.type
_entity_poly.pdbx_seq_one_letter_code
_entity_poly.pdbx_strand_id
1 'polypeptide(L)'
;MNGMVRHNEYGAALVGSSMCQNFDMDLLDSLSGSEVLKAVKGGMTIDESEQVCRWLSSAGKADTVFLGLDLTRFNEGRVEEYYPTYLSNDTVLDDWRYLYGYEAWMRYLYAQRYALSQYITAKTFLI
;
A
#
# COMPACT_ATOMS: atom_id res chain seq x y z
N MET A 1 0.87 4.40 0.53
CA MET A 1 0.57 4.65 -0.90
C MET A 1 0.38 6.13 -1.23
N ASN A 2 -0.48 6.89 -0.56
CA ASN A 2 -0.68 8.31 -0.89
C ASN A 2 0.64 9.11 -0.91
N GLY A 3 1.52 8.91 0.08
CA GLY A 3 2.85 9.53 0.11
C GLY A 3 3.72 9.16 -1.11
N MET A 4 3.66 7.91 -1.57
CA MET A 4 4.39 7.48 -2.77
C MET A 4 3.88 8.21 -4.02
N VAL A 5 2.55 8.33 -4.16
CA VAL A 5 1.93 9.04 -5.28
C VAL A 5 2.32 10.52 -5.31
N ARG A 6 2.41 11.16 -4.15
CA ARG A 6 2.72 12.60 -4.05
C ARG A 6 4.18 12.94 -4.25
N HIS A 7 5.09 12.12 -3.71
CA HIS A 7 6.50 12.50 -3.55
C HIS A 7 7.43 11.84 -4.57
N ASN A 8 7.00 10.78 -5.28
CA ASN A 8 7.80 10.21 -6.35
C ASN A 8 7.54 10.89 -7.69
N GLU A 9 8.54 10.86 -8.56
CA GLU A 9 8.40 11.22 -9.98
C GLU A 9 8.08 9.94 -10.75
N TYR A 10 7.09 10.00 -11.63
CA TYR A 10 6.66 8.90 -12.48
C TYR A 10 5.76 9.45 -13.60
N GLY A 11 5.70 8.76 -14.73
CA GLY A 11 4.79 9.08 -15.84
C GLY A 11 3.72 8.01 -16.05
N ALA A 12 3.89 6.83 -15.40
CA ALA A 12 2.90 5.76 -15.42
C ALA A 12 2.76 5.13 -14.03
N ALA A 13 1.73 4.34 -13.82
CA ALA A 13 1.53 3.64 -12.55
C ALA A 13 0.98 2.22 -12.76
N LEU A 14 1.42 1.26 -11.93
CA LEU A 14 0.86 -0.07 -11.80
C LEU A 14 0.05 -0.13 -10.50
N VAL A 15 -1.26 -0.34 -10.61
CA VAL A 15 -2.17 -0.49 -9.47
C VAL A 15 -2.71 -1.92 -9.45
N GLY A 16 -2.67 -2.58 -8.30
CA GLY A 16 -3.22 -3.94 -8.21
C GLY A 16 -2.93 -4.67 -6.92
N SER A 17 -3.39 -5.91 -6.86
CA SER A 17 -3.20 -6.81 -5.71
C SER A 17 -1.82 -7.49 -5.73
N SER A 18 -1.63 -8.48 -4.83
CA SER A 18 -0.42 -9.32 -4.80
C SER A 18 -0.12 -10.03 -6.13
N MET A 19 -1.12 -10.22 -6.99
CA MET A 19 -0.91 -10.79 -8.32
C MET A 19 -0.02 -9.92 -9.20
N CYS A 20 0.01 -8.62 -8.96
CA CYS A 20 0.84 -7.66 -9.68
C CYS A 20 2.24 -7.46 -9.07
N GLN A 21 2.55 -8.13 -7.95
CA GLN A 21 3.86 -7.95 -7.29
C GLN A 21 5.04 -8.42 -8.14
N ASN A 22 4.84 -9.44 -8.95
CA ASN A 22 5.88 -10.08 -9.77
C ASN A 22 5.96 -9.54 -11.21
N PHE A 23 5.21 -8.47 -11.53
CA PHE A 23 5.37 -7.83 -12.84
C PHE A 23 6.78 -7.25 -12.98
N ASP A 24 7.35 -7.46 -14.16
CA ASP A 24 8.63 -6.89 -14.56
C ASP A 24 8.45 -5.38 -14.78
N MET A 25 9.06 -4.60 -13.90
CA MET A 25 8.94 -3.14 -13.94
C MET A 25 9.71 -2.55 -15.12
N ASP A 26 10.86 -3.12 -15.49
CA ASP A 26 11.66 -2.65 -16.62
C ASP A 26 10.89 -2.81 -17.94
N LEU A 27 10.11 -3.91 -18.05
CA LEU A 27 9.22 -4.11 -19.19
C LEU A 27 8.11 -3.06 -19.21
N LEU A 28 7.48 -2.77 -18.06
CA LEU A 28 6.41 -1.77 -17.97
C LEU A 28 6.93 -0.35 -18.26
N ASP A 29 8.13 -0.02 -17.79
CA ASP A 29 8.80 1.25 -18.09
C ASP A 29 9.04 1.38 -19.60
N SER A 30 9.51 0.32 -20.24
CA SER A 30 9.72 0.31 -21.68
C SER A 30 8.43 0.46 -22.49
N LEU A 31 7.34 -0.14 -22.02
CA LEU A 31 6.02 -0.08 -22.67
C LEU A 31 5.35 1.28 -22.51
N SER A 32 5.50 1.91 -21.35
CA SER A 32 4.92 3.23 -21.07
C SER A 32 5.78 4.39 -21.57
N GLY A 33 7.08 4.14 -21.80
CA GLY A 33 8.05 5.18 -22.13
C GLY A 33 8.40 6.11 -20.97
N SER A 34 8.07 5.71 -19.75
CA SER A 34 8.30 6.48 -18.52
C SER A 34 8.47 5.56 -17.31
N GLU A 35 9.04 6.09 -16.23
CA GLU A 35 9.12 5.36 -14.96
C GLU A 35 7.73 5.01 -14.43
N VAL A 36 7.50 3.76 -14.05
CA VAL A 36 6.23 3.25 -13.55
C VAL A 36 6.21 3.18 -12.03
N LEU A 37 5.35 3.95 -11.40
CA LEU A 37 5.10 3.86 -9.96
C LEU A 37 4.41 2.53 -9.61
N LYS A 38 5.03 1.69 -8.81
CA LYS A 38 4.43 0.43 -8.34
C LYS A 38 3.55 0.66 -7.11
N ALA A 39 2.24 0.85 -7.34
CA ALA A 39 1.22 1.02 -6.31
C ALA A 39 0.46 -0.30 -6.07
N VAL A 40 1.17 -1.32 -5.61
CA VAL A 40 0.66 -2.68 -5.41
C VAL A 40 0.60 -3.01 -3.92
N LYS A 41 -0.51 -3.65 -3.48
CA LYS A 41 -0.70 -4.09 -2.10
C LYS A 41 -1.27 -5.50 -2.05
N GLY A 42 -0.72 -6.34 -1.18
CA GLY A 42 -1.30 -7.67 -0.92
C GLY A 42 -2.75 -7.56 -0.44
N GLY A 43 -3.65 -8.26 -1.11
CA GLY A 43 -5.07 -8.24 -0.76
C GLY A 43 -5.82 -6.95 -1.11
N MET A 44 -5.28 -6.10 -1.99
CA MET A 44 -5.94 -4.85 -2.43
C MET A 44 -7.37 -5.14 -2.92
N THR A 45 -8.34 -4.43 -2.36
CA THR A 45 -9.74 -4.48 -2.80
C THR A 45 -9.98 -3.55 -4.00
N ILE A 46 -11.16 -3.65 -4.62
CA ILE A 46 -11.54 -2.75 -5.72
C ILE A 46 -11.66 -1.31 -5.24
N ASP A 47 -12.28 -1.11 -4.07
CA ASP A 47 -12.43 0.22 -3.47
C ASP A 47 -11.08 0.87 -3.18
N GLU A 48 -10.11 0.07 -2.69
CA GLU A 48 -8.74 0.54 -2.49
C GLU A 48 -8.05 0.89 -3.82
N SER A 49 -8.27 0.09 -4.86
CA SER A 49 -7.73 0.37 -6.19
C SER A 49 -8.34 1.65 -6.78
N GLU A 50 -9.65 1.84 -6.61
CA GLU A 50 -10.33 3.09 -6.98
C GLU A 50 -9.74 4.29 -6.24
N GLN A 51 -9.54 4.18 -4.93
CA GLN A 51 -8.95 5.25 -4.13
C GLN A 51 -7.53 5.61 -4.60
N VAL A 52 -6.70 4.61 -4.92
CA VAL A 52 -5.35 4.85 -5.48
C VAL A 52 -5.44 5.53 -6.83
N CYS A 53 -6.35 5.10 -7.71
CA CYS A 53 -6.56 5.75 -9.01
C CYS A 53 -7.02 7.21 -8.85
N ARG A 54 -7.86 7.51 -7.86
CA ARG A 54 -8.25 8.90 -7.53
C ARG A 54 -7.06 9.74 -7.09
N TRP A 55 -6.15 9.19 -6.27
CA TRP A 55 -4.91 9.90 -5.88
C TRP A 55 -3.99 10.15 -7.07
N LEU A 56 -3.81 9.14 -7.95
CA LEU A 56 -3.02 9.28 -9.18
C LEU A 56 -3.59 10.38 -10.09
N SER A 57 -4.90 10.36 -10.29
CA SER A 57 -5.60 11.39 -11.08
C SER A 57 -5.44 12.78 -10.45
N SER A 58 -5.55 12.89 -9.13
CA SER A 58 -5.39 14.19 -8.43
C SER A 58 -3.94 14.70 -8.47
N ALA A 59 -2.96 13.80 -8.48
CA ALA A 59 -1.55 14.17 -8.60
C ALA A 59 -1.18 14.64 -10.03
N GLY A 60 -1.90 14.18 -11.03
CA GLY A 60 -1.72 14.58 -12.44
C GLY A 60 -0.36 14.24 -13.04
N LYS A 61 0.33 13.22 -12.47
CA LYS A 61 1.67 12.81 -12.89
C LYS A 61 1.66 11.62 -13.86
N ALA A 62 0.66 10.75 -13.77
CA ALA A 62 0.56 9.55 -14.59
C ALA A 62 -0.33 9.79 -15.80
N ASP A 63 0.23 9.59 -16.99
CA ASP A 63 -0.51 9.56 -18.26
C ASP A 63 -1.10 8.18 -18.55
N THR A 64 -0.50 7.13 -17.94
CA THR A 64 -0.88 5.73 -18.16
C THR A 64 -1.02 5.01 -16.82
N VAL A 65 -2.10 4.23 -16.66
CA VAL A 65 -2.31 3.38 -15.49
C VAL A 65 -2.54 1.94 -15.95
N PHE A 66 -1.67 1.04 -15.50
CA PHE A 66 -1.85 -0.40 -15.61
C PHE A 66 -2.65 -0.89 -14.42
N LEU A 67 -3.88 -1.35 -14.64
CA LEU A 67 -4.76 -1.81 -13.58
C LEU A 67 -4.87 -3.33 -13.59
N GLY A 68 -4.34 -3.96 -12.55
CA GLY A 68 -4.47 -5.40 -12.31
C GLY A 68 -5.78 -5.71 -11.61
N LEU A 69 -6.73 -6.26 -12.34
CA LEU A 69 -8.03 -6.69 -11.80
C LEU A 69 -7.99 -8.16 -11.39
N ASP A 70 -8.22 -8.42 -10.12
CA ASP A 70 -8.37 -9.77 -9.58
C ASP A 70 -9.86 -10.09 -9.41
N LEU A 71 -10.36 -11.06 -10.17
CA LEU A 71 -11.78 -11.45 -10.15
C LEU A 71 -12.28 -11.87 -8.77
N THR A 72 -11.40 -12.39 -7.91
CA THR A 72 -11.77 -12.80 -6.55
C THR A 72 -12.11 -11.61 -5.64
N ARG A 73 -11.78 -10.38 -6.07
CA ARG A 73 -11.99 -9.14 -5.33
C ARG A 73 -13.31 -8.44 -5.63
N PHE A 74 -14.07 -8.94 -6.60
CA PHE A 74 -15.42 -8.47 -6.90
C PHE A 74 -16.49 -9.01 -5.92
N ASN A 75 -16.09 -9.70 -4.85
CA ASN A 75 -17.01 -10.20 -3.86
C ASN A 75 -17.41 -9.08 -2.88
N GLU A 76 -18.66 -8.64 -2.96
CA GLU A 76 -19.26 -7.51 -2.23
C GLU A 76 -19.24 -7.63 -0.68
N GLY A 77 -18.80 -8.76 -0.14
CA GLY A 77 -18.82 -9.04 1.31
C GLY A 77 -17.58 -8.58 2.10
N ARG A 78 -16.58 -7.96 1.48
CA ARG A 78 -15.33 -7.52 2.14
C ARG A 78 -15.06 -6.04 1.95
N VAL A 79 -15.86 -5.21 2.59
CA VAL A 79 -15.47 -3.81 2.84
C VAL A 79 -14.58 -3.82 4.09
N GLU A 80 -13.30 -4.12 3.91
CA GLU A 80 -12.32 -3.79 4.93
C GLU A 80 -11.91 -2.33 4.69
N GLU A 81 -12.40 -1.41 5.50
CA GLU A 81 -11.89 -0.03 5.58
C GLU A 81 -10.42 -0.04 6.06
N TYR A 82 -9.51 -0.34 5.13
CA TYR A 82 -8.09 -0.52 5.46
C TYR A 82 -7.27 0.78 5.41
N TYR A 83 -7.86 1.87 4.91
CA TYR A 83 -7.23 3.18 4.88
C TYR A 83 -8.03 4.20 5.66
N PRO A 84 -7.52 4.63 6.80
CA PRO A 84 -8.13 5.77 7.48
C PRO A 84 -8.06 6.99 6.55
N THR A 85 -9.22 7.52 6.22
CA THR A 85 -9.37 8.65 5.28
C THR A 85 -8.60 9.89 5.72
N TYR A 86 -8.35 10.06 7.03
CA TYR A 86 -7.57 11.17 7.57
C TYR A 86 -6.07 11.14 7.20
N LEU A 87 -5.49 9.98 6.86
CA LEU A 87 -4.12 9.88 6.34
C LEU A 87 -4.02 10.27 4.85
N SER A 88 -5.15 10.50 4.21
CA SER A 88 -5.23 10.80 2.77
C SER A 88 -5.63 12.24 2.48
N ASN A 89 -5.92 13.04 3.51
CA ASN A 89 -6.23 14.45 3.37
C ASN A 89 -4.95 15.31 3.41
N ASP A 90 -5.06 16.59 3.07
CA ASP A 90 -3.96 17.55 3.09
C ASP A 90 -3.73 18.19 4.49
N THR A 91 -4.45 17.70 5.51
CA THR A 91 -4.49 18.30 6.83
C THR A 91 -3.56 17.52 7.78
N VAL A 92 -2.35 18.03 7.98
CA VAL A 92 -1.35 17.45 8.92
C VAL A 92 -1.90 17.39 10.36
N LEU A 93 -2.89 18.23 10.68
CA LEU A 93 -3.47 18.30 12.02
C LEU A 93 -4.24 17.03 12.45
N ASP A 94 -4.63 16.18 11.50
CA ASP A 94 -5.35 14.93 11.78
C ASP A 94 -4.41 13.73 12.00
N ASP A 95 -3.13 13.87 11.62
CA ASP A 95 -2.14 12.79 11.67
C ASP A 95 -1.83 12.31 13.09
N TRP A 96 -2.10 13.15 14.10
CA TRP A 96 -1.96 12.75 15.50
C TRP A 96 -2.84 11.55 15.87
N ARG A 97 -3.99 11.36 15.19
CA ARG A 97 -4.89 10.22 15.39
C ARG A 97 -4.22 8.90 15.05
N TYR A 98 -3.28 8.90 14.07
CA TYR A 98 -2.50 7.72 13.75
C TYR A 98 -1.54 7.34 14.88
N LEU A 99 -0.89 8.33 15.49
CA LEU A 99 0.05 8.11 16.61
C LEU A 99 -0.64 7.55 17.85
N TYR A 100 -1.90 7.92 18.07
CA TYR A 100 -2.71 7.48 19.22
C TYR A 100 -3.76 6.41 18.85
N GLY A 101 -3.78 5.97 17.57
CA GLY A 101 -4.68 4.91 17.12
C GLY A 101 -4.40 3.57 17.79
N TYR A 102 -5.46 2.91 18.28
CA TYR A 102 -5.36 1.58 18.88
C TYR A 102 -4.61 0.57 18.01
N GLU A 103 -4.81 0.62 16.68
CA GLU A 103 -4.12 -0.27 15.74
C GLU A 103 -2.61 -0.04 15.67
N ALA A 104 -2.14 1.21 15.69
CA ALA A 104 -0.72 1.53 15.69
C ALA A 104 -0.04 0.98 16.94
N TRP A 105 -0.67 1.15 18.09
CA TRP A 105 -0.20 0.60 19.36
C TRP A 105 -0.22 -0.92 19.38
N MET A 106 -1.28 -1.55 18.90
CA MET A 106 -1.37 -3.01 18.82
C MET A 106 -0.30 -3.59 17.90
N ARG A 107 -0.09 -3.02 16.72
CA ARG A 107 0.98 -3.44 15.80
C ARG A 107 2.36 -3.28 16.43
N TYR A 108 2.62 -2.19 17.13
CA TYR A 108 3.86 -1.99 17.86
C TYR A 108 4.08 -3.05 18.95
N LEU A 109 3.07 -3.31 19.77
CA LEU A 109 3.13 -4.33 20.83
C LEU A 109 3.31 -5.74 20.25
N TYR A 110 2.63 -6.08 19.15
CA TYR A 110 2.82 -7.36 18.46
C TYR A 110 4.24 -7.50 17.91
N ALA A 111 4.79 -6.46 17.30
CA ALA A 111 6.16 -6.47 16.79
C ALA A 111 7.18 -6.66 17.92
N GLN A 112 6.99 -5.97 19.05
CA GLN A 112 7.86 -6.13 20.23
C GLN A 112 7.76 -7.55 20.84
N ARG A 113 6.55 -8.09 20.94
CA ARG A 113 6.33 -9.46 21.45
C ARG A 113 6.97 -10.50 20.53
N TYR A 114 6.87 -10.31 19.21
CA TYR A 114 7.50 -11.21 18.24
C TYR A 114 9.02 -11.15 18.33
N ALA A 115 9.61 -9.96 18.39
CA ALA A 115 11.05 -9.78 18.56
C ALA A 115 11.55 -10.42 19.87
N LEU A 116 10.81 -10.25 20.97
CA LEU A 116 11.14 -10.86 22.25
C LEU A 116 11.08 -12.40 22.19
N SER A 117 10.07 -12.97 21.54
CA SER A 117 9.94 -14.42 21.37
C SER A 117 11.10 -15.00 20.56
N GLN A 118 11.52 -14.35 19.49
CA GLN A 118 12.68 -14.77 18.69
C GLN A 118 13.97 -14.71 19.51
N TYR A 119 14.15 -13.67 20.33
CA TYR A 119 15.32 -13.53 21.20
C TYR A 119 15.37 -14.65 22.25
N ILE A 120 14.25 -14.98 22.89
CA ILE A 120 14.15 -16.06 23.88
C ILE A 120 14.45 -17.41 23.22
N THR A 121 13.86 -17.68 22.05
CA THR A 121 14.09 -18.93 21.31
C THR A 121 15.57 -19.10 20.93
N ALA A 122 16.19 -18.05 20.38
CA ALA A 122 17.61 -18.07 20.03
C ALA A 122 18.53 -18.36 21.25
N LYS A 123 18.18 -17.79 22.41
CA LYS A 123 18.95 -18.00 23.64
C LYS A 123 18.78 -19.41 24.22
N THR A 124 17.63 -20.05 23.99
CA THR A 124 17.36 -21.43 24.46
C THR A 124 18.09 -22.49 23.61
N PHE A 125 18.43 -22.18 22.35
CA PHE A 125 19.22 -23.05 21.48
C PHE A 125 20.74 -22.96 21.71
N LEU A 126 21.21 -22.02 22.52
CA LEU A 126 22.65 -21.78 22.80
C LEU A 126 23.10 -22.34 24.17
N ILE A 127 22.26 -23.09 24.86
CA ILE A 127 22.56 -23.87 26.09
C ILE A 127 22.46 -25.34 25.76
#